data_ba08c9f8e00f8808d4105cc4c2d172b8
#
_entry.id   ba08c9f8e00f8808d4105cc4c2d172b8
#
_cell.length_a   1.000
_cell.length_b   1.000
_cell.length_c   1.000
_cell.angle_alpha   90.00
_cell.angle_beta   90.00
_cell.angle_gamma   90.00
#
_symmetry.space_group_name_H-M   'P 1'
#
loop_
_entity.id
_entity.type
_entity.pdbx_description
1 polymer ?
#
loop_
_entity_poly.entity_id
_entity_poly.type
_entity_poly.pdbx_seq_one_letter_code
_entity_poly.pdbx_strand_id
1 'polypeptide(L)'
;MLKKITYFEGLGSLHDKAQRISNLASHLKVIFDFSFKDIFKRTFLISKCDLTTEMVKEFTSLQGVVGSYYSRSQGYSNMESDALTEQYKPISAKDFCPKSELSICLSLANKIDDIVGAFLIGKKPTGSKDPYGLRRSALGLSLIHI
;
A
#
# COMPACT_ATOMS: atom_id res chain seq x y z
N MET A 1 14.23 9.28 6.44
CA MET A 1 13.00 10.01 6.77
C MET A 1 11.86 9.10 7.21
N LEU A 2 11.53 8.01 6.53
CA LEU A 2 10.45 7.09 6.90
C LEU A 2 10.51 6.55 8.35
N LYS A 3 11.71 6.31 8.89
CA LYS A 3 11.91 5.86 10.27
C LYS A 3 11.44 6.88 11.33
N LYS A 4 11.30 8.14 10.96
CA LYS A 4 10.90 9.23 11.87
C LYS A 4 9.40 9.51 11.85
N ILE A 5 8.66 8.92 10.91
CA ILE A 5 7.22 9.11 10.78
C ILE A 5 6.53 7.88 11.37
N THR A 6 5.81 8.09 12.46
CA THR A 6 4.99 7.04 13.08
C THR A 6 3.82 6.70 12.17
N TYR A 7 3.63 5.41 11.90
CA TYR A 7 2.46 4.94 11.16
C TYR A 7 1.22 4.94 12.07
N PHE A 8 1.22 4.06 13.06
CA PHE A 8 0.27 4.06 14.17
C PHE A 8 1.03 3.79 15.46
N GLU A 9 0.56 4.37 16.55
CA GLU A 9 1.08 4.03 17.86
C GLU A 9 0.92 2.52 18.10
N GLY A 10 2.03 1.85 18.38
CA GLY A 10 2.11 0.39 18.54
C GLY A 10 2.42 -0.41 17.28
N LEU A 11 2.45 0.21 16.08
CA LEU A 11 2.80 -0.43 14.80
C LEU A 11 4.11 0.07 14.19
N GLY A 12 4.81 0.95 14.89
CA GLY A 12 6.10 1.48 14.46
C GLY A 12 5.99 2.60 13.42
N SER A 13 7.07 2.78 12.66
CA SER A 13 7.21 3.82 11.67
C SER A 13 6.66 3.42 10.29
N LEU A 14 6.60 4.38 9.36
CA LEU A 14 6.31 4.09 7.94
C LEU A 14 7.37 3.17 7.31
N HIS A 15 8.62 3.23 7.79
CA HIS A 15 9.65 2.30 7.37
C HIS A 15 9.31 0.86 7.79
N ASP A 16 8.88 0.67 9.04
CA ASP A 16 8.47 -0.65 9.55
C ASP A 16 7.27 -1.19 8.77
N LYS A 17 6.31 -0.32 8.42
CA LYS A 17 5.20 -0.66 7.55
C LYS A 17 5.68 -1.13 6.17
N ALA A 18 6.58 -0.40 5.53
CA ALA A 18 7.14 -0.78 4.23
C ALA A 18 7.85 -2.14 4.29
N GLN A 19 8.58 -2.42 5.37
CA GLN A 19 9.21 -3.74 5.59
C GLN A 19 8.16 -4.85 5.74
N ARG A 20 7.10 -4.63 6.53
CA ARG A 20 6.01 -5.61 6.66
C ARG A 20 5.33 -5.89 5.32
N ILE A 21 5.03 -4.83 4.54
CA ILE A 21 4.46 -4.96 3.20
C ILE A 21 5.38 -5.79 2.29
N SER A 22 6.70 -5.52 2.30
CA SER A 22 7.66 -6.27 1.51
C SER A 22 7.72 -7.75 1.88
N ASN A 23 7.73 -8.06 3.18
CA ASN A 23 7.71 -9.43 3.67
C ASN A 23 6.41 -10.15 3.29
N LEU A 24 5.27 -9.51 3.51
CA LEU A 24 3.96 -10.05 3.17
C LEU A 24 3.83 -10.28 1.66
N ALA A 25 4.29 -9.34 0.84
CA ALA A 25 4.30 -9.47 -0.61
C ALA A 25 5.11 -10.68 -1.09
N SER A 26 6.21 -11.01 -0.41
CA SER A 26 7.00 -12.19 -0.73
C SER A 26 6.21 -13.49 -0.50
N HIS A 27 5.39 -13.56 0.54
CA HIS A 27 4.49 -14.69 0.78
C HIS A 27 3.34 -14.73 -0.22
N LEU A 28 2.70 -13.58 -0.50
CA LEU A 28 1.62 -13.48 -1.47
C LEU A 28 2.08 -13.87 -2.88
N LYS A 29 3.32 -13.51 -3.25
CA LYS A 29 3.90 -13.94 -4.52
C LYS A 29 3.89 -15.46 -4.69
N VAL A 30 4.21 -16.19 -3.64
CA VAL A 30 4.19 -17.67 -3.65
C VAL A 30 2.76 -18.20 -3.65
N ILE A 31 1.89 -17.67 -2.79
CA ILE A 31 0.50 -18.14 -2.64
C ILE A 31 -0.30 -17.99 -3.95
N PHE A 32 -0.13 -16.87 -4.64
CA PHE A 32 -0.85 -16.55 -5.87
C PHE A 32 -0.08 -16.87 -7.15
N ASP A 33 1.12 -17.48 -7.03
CA ASP A 33 2.00 -17.81 -8.16
C ASP A 33 2.28 -16.62 -9.08
N PHE A 34 2.53 -15.44 -8.48
CA PHE A 34 2.87 -14.25 -9.25
C PHE A 34 4.25 -14.36 -9.89
N SER A 35 4.34 -14.00 -11.17
CA SER A 35 5.54 -14.18 -12.00
C SER A 35 6.48 -12.97 -12.05
N PHE A 36 6.16 -11.84 -11.40
CA PHE A 36 7.01 -10.66 -11.45
C PHE A 36 8.42 -10.91 -10.89
N LYS A 37 9.41 -10.23 -11.49
CA LYS A 37 10.84 -10.41 -11.15
C LYS A 37 11.15 -9.91 -9.73
N ASP A 38 12.10 -10.56 -9.07
CA ASP A 38 12.52 -10.21 -7.70
C ASP A 38 13.09 -8.80 -7.56
N ILE A 39 13.65 -8.22 -8.64
CA ILE A 39 14.11 -6.83 -8.64
C ILE A 39 13.00 -5.85 -8.26
N PHE A 40 11.74 -6.20 -8.52
CA PHE A 40 10.60 -5.35 -8.19
C PHE A 40 10.25 -5.33 -6.69
N LYS A 41 10.91 -6.15 -5.86
CA LYS A 41 10.77 -6.09 -4.40
C LYS A 41 11.12 -4.70 -3.84
N ARG A 42 12.01 -3.97 -4.50
CA ARG A 42 12.32 -2.58 -4.13
C ARG A 42 11.11 -1.65 -4.15
N THR A 43 10.11 -1.94 -5.00
CA THR A 43 8.87 -1.16 -5.08
C THR A 43 8.09 -1.19 -3.77
N PHE A 44 8.07 -2.33 -3.08
CA PHE A 44 7.40 -2.44 -1.78
C PHE A 44 8.07 -1.55 -0.73
N LEU A 45 9.39 -1.47 -0.73
CA LEU A 45 10.15 -0.67 0.23
C LEU A 45 9.97 0.84 0.04
N ILE A 46 9.78 1.30 -1.21
CA ILE A 46 9.56 2.71 -1.50
C ILE A 46 8.09 3.11 -1.51
N SER A 47 7.18 2.16 -1.30
CA SER A 47 5.73 2.37 -1.47
C SER A 47 5.13 3.49 -0.61
N LYS A 48 5.80 3.89 0.46
CA LYS A 48 5.37 4.96 1.38
C LYS A 48 6.29 6.19 1.37
N CYS A 49 7.28 6.25 0.47
CA CYS A 49 8.26 7.33 0.46
C CYS A 49 7.66 8.70 0.15
N ASP A 50 6.61 8.76 -0.67
CA ASP A 50 5.93 10.01 -1.01
C ASP A 50 5.23 10.69 0.19
N LEU A 51 4.90 9.93 1.24
CA LEU A 51 4.36 10.46 2.49
C LEU A 51 5.35 11.35 3.25
N THR A 52 6.62 11.31 2.88
CA THR A 52 7.65 12.19 3.43
C THR A 52 7.73 13.54 2.72
N THR A 53 7.06 13.70 1.59
CA THR A 53 7.10 14.93 0.78
C THR A 53 6.13 15.97 1.32
N GLU A 54 6.51 17.24 1.24
CA GLU A 54 5.62 18.34 1.60
C GLU A 54 4.38 18.37 0.69
N MET A 55 4.53 17.98 -0.57
CA MET A 55 3.42 17.88 -1.53
C MET A 55 2.29 16.98 -1.01
N VAL A 56 2.62 15.77 -0.56
CA VAL A 56 1.60 14.83 -0.05
C VAL A 56 1.08 15.24 1.32
N LYS A 57 1.91 15.86 2.16
CA LYS A 57 1.46 16.40 3.45
C LYS A 57 0.40 17.48 3.28
N GLU A 58 0.58 18.37 2.31
CA GLU A 58 -0.35 19.45 2.00
C GLU A 58 -1.54 18.95 1.17
N PHE A 59 -1.30 18.10 0.18
CA PHE A 59 -2.31 17.56 -0.72
C PHE A 59 -2.38 16.04 -0.58
N THR A 60 -3.05 15.57 0.46
CA THR A 60 -3.12 14.14 0.81
C THR A 60 -3.76 13.27 -0.28
N SER A 61 -4.62 13.83 -1.13
CA SER A 61 -5.20 13.14 -2.28
C SER A 61 -4.19 12.74 -3.36
N LEU A 62 -2.99 13.33 -3.34
CA LEU A 62 -1.90 13.01 -4.26
C LEU A 62 -1.03 11.85 -3.78
N GLN A 63 -1.37 11.22 -2.68
CA GLN A 63 -0.72 10.01 -2.17
C GLN A 63 -0.70 8.91 -3.24
N GLY A 64 0.46 8.33 -3.48
CA GLY A 64 0.69 7.37 -4.55
C GLY A 64 0.98 8.01 -5.91
N VAL A 65 0.27 9.07 -6.28
CA VAL A 65 0.51 9.81 -7.54
C VAL A 65 1.89 10.47 -7.52
N VAL A 66 2.22 11.16 -6.44
CA VAL A 66 3.53 11.81 -6.27
C VAL A 66 4.64 10.76 -6.24
N GLY A 67 4.44 9.64 -5.55
CA GLY A 67 5.39 8.52 -5.53
C GLY A 67 5.65 7.96 -6.93
N SER A 68 4.60 7.78 -7.72
CA SER A 68 4.70 7.32 -9.11
C SER A 68 5.49 8.31 -9.97
N TYR A 69 5.23 9.60 -9.84
CA TYR A 69 5.94 10.63 -10.58
C TYR A 69 7.44 10.65 -10.26
N TYR A 70 7.79 10.66 -8.99
CA TYR A 70 9.20 10.67 -8.57
C TYR A 70 9.92 9.37 -8.93
N SER A 71 9.26 8.22 -8.82
CA SER A 71 9.88 6.95 -9.19
C SER A 71 10.25 6.91 -10.68
N ARG A 72 9.39 7.40 -11.55
CA ARG A 72 9.69 7.52 -12.99
C ARG A 72 10.91 8.41 -13.26
N SER A 73 11.00 9.55 -12.57
CA SER A 73 12.15 10.45 -12.72
C SER A 73 13.47 9.85 -12.20
N GLN A 74 13.38 8.87 -11.32
CA GLN A 74 14.53 8.14 -10.77
C GLN A 74 14.86 6.83 -11.49
N GLY A 75 14.22 6.57 -12.62
CA GLY A 75 14.54 5.41 -13.47
C GLY A 75 13.85 4.10 -13.07
N TYR A 76 12.80 4.15 -12.25
CA TYR A 76 11.94 2.98 -12.03
C TYR A 76 11.09 2.71 -13.28
N SER A 77 10.77 1.44 -13.51
CA SER A 77 9.92 1.06 -14.65
C SER A 77 8.48 1.60 -14.50
N ASN A 78 7.77 1.67 -15.62
CA ASN A 78 6.35 2.06 -15.60
C ASN A 78 5.51 1.13 -14.71
N MET A 79 5.79 -0.18 -14.74
CA MET A 79 5.10 -1.16 -13.90
C MET A 79 5.28 -0.86 -12.40
N GLU A 80 6.50 -0.52 -11.98
CA GLU A 80 6.79 -0.15 -10.60
C GLU A 80 6.11 1.16 -10.21
N SER A 81 6.17 2.15 -11.08
CA SER A 81 5.56 3.47 -10.85
C SER A 81 4.04 3.40 -10.80
N ASP A 82 3.43 2.61 -11.67
CA ASP A 82 1.98 2.39 -11.66
C ASP A 82 1.54 1.66 -10.38
N ALA A 83 2.32 0.70 -9.91
CA ALA A 83 2.03 -0.01 -8.65
C ALA A 83 1.98 0.94 -7.45
N LEU A 84 2.82 1.99 -7.42
CA LEU A 84 2.79 2.99 -6.35
C LEU A 84 1.48 3.78 -6.31
N THR A 85 0.87 4.05 -7.45
CA THR A 85 -0.47 4.67 -7.53
C THR A 85 -1.57 3.66 -7.22
N GLU A 86 -1.49 2.48 -7.83
CA GLU A 86 -2.53 1.45 -7.77
C GLU A 86 -2.61 0.73 -6.41
N GLN A 87 -1.60 0.88 -5.52
CA GLN A 87 -1.61 0.25 -4.20
C GLN A 87 -2.82 0.62 -3.34
N TYR A 88 -3.42 1.77 -3.59
CA TYR A 88 -4.60 2.24 -2.85
C TYR A 88 -5.92 1.82 -3.49
N LYS A 89 -5.87 1.28 -4.72
CA LYS A 89 -7.05 0.87 -5.47
C LYS A 89 -7.50 -0.56 -5.09
N PRO A 90 -8.80 -0.88 -5.21
CA PRO A 90 -9.90 0.06 -5.42
C PRO A 90 -10.25 0.84 -4.13
N ILE A 91 -10.72 2.08 -4.30
CA ILE A 91 -11.15 2.94 -3.18
C ILE A 91 -12.65 2.74 -2.89
N SER A 92 -13.40 2.31 -3.88
CA SER A 92 -14.84 2.07 -3.79
C SER A 92 -15.25 0.91 -4.69
N ALA A 93 -16.50 0.43 -4.54
CA ALA A 93 -17.03 -0.66 -5.35
C ALA A 93 -17.09 -0.36 -6.86
N LYS A 94 -17.08 0.91 -7.24
CA LYS A 94 -17.10 1.35 -8.65
C LYS A 94 -15.72 1.70 -9.21
N ASP A 95 -14.68 1.63 -8.38
CA ASP A 95 -13.32 1.94 -8.80
C ASP A 95 -12.69 0.74 -9.53
N PHE A 96 -11.66 1.01 -10.32
CA PHE A 96 -10.91 -0.06 -10.97
C PHE A 96 -9.98 -0.78 -9.99
N CYS A 97 -9.76 -2.06 -10.26
CA CYS A 97 -8.76 -2.86 -9.54
C CYS A 97 -7.36 -2.67 -10.15
N PRO A 98 -6.28 -2.91 -9.37
CA PRO A 98 -4.93 -2.96 -9.90
C PRO A 98 -4.82 -3.94 -11.07
N LYS A 99 -3.97 -3.63 -12.06
CA LYS A 99 -3.92 -4.39 -13.31
C LYS A 99 -2.76 -5.38 -13.38
N SER A 100 -1.56 -4.96 -12.96
CA SER A 100 -0.39 -5.82 -13.00
C SER A 100 -0.29 -6.69 -11.75
N GLU A 101 0.35 -7.87 -11.85
CA GLU A 101 0.62 -8.72 -10.69
C GLU A 101 1.35 -7.98 -9.58
N LEU A 102 2.30 -7.10 -9.93
CA LEU A 102 3.02 -6.27 -8.98
C LEU A 102 2.09 -5.31 -8.25
N SER A 103 1.21 -4.62 -8.98
CA SER A 103 0.21 -3.70 -8.40
C SER A 103 -0.79 -4.45 -7.53
N ILE A 104 -1.27 -5.60 -7.97
CA ILE A 104 -2.18 -6.47 -7.21
C ILE A 104 -1.51 -6.89 -5.91
N CYS A 105 -0.29 -7.40 -5.99
CA CYS A 105 0.46 -7.87 -4.82
C CYS A 105 0.69 -6.74 -3.80
N LEU A 106 1.10 -5.56 -4.26
CA LEU A 106 1.31 -4.39 -3.40
C LEU A 106 0.00 -3.92 -2.75
N SER A 107 -1.08 -3.87 -3.52
CA SER A 107 -2.39 -3.47 -2.99
C SER A 107 -2.92 -4.45 -1.95
N LEU A 108 -2.82 -5.75 -2.19
CA LEU A 108 -3.19 -6.79 -1.23
C LEU A 108 -2.36 -6.68 0.05
N ALA A 109 -1.03 -6.62 -0.08
CA ALA A 109 -0.13 -6.53 1.07
C ALA A 109 -0.41 -5.28 1.92
N ASN A 110 -0.64 -4.13 1.29
CA ASN A 110 -0.96 -2.90 1.99
C ASN A 110 -2.28 -3.00 2.76
N LYS A 111 -3.34 -3.51 2.13
CA LYS A 111 -4.67 -3.64 2.76
C LYS A 111 -4.69 -4.67 3.88
N ILE A 112 -3.98 -5.78 3.71
CA ILE A 112 -3.85 -6.80 4.76
C ILE A 112 -3.10 -6.23 5.96
N ASP A 113 -1.98 -5.52 5.74
CA ASP A 113 -1.22 -4.87 6.82
C ASP A 113 -2.08 -3.85 7.58
N ASP A 114 -2.88 -3.05 6.88
CA ASP A 114 -3.79 -2.08 7.50
C ASP A 114 -4.82 -2.76 8.41
N ILE A 115 -5.48 -3.81 7.91
CA ILE A 115 -6.54 -4.50 8.66
C ILE A 115 -5.95 -5.24 9.86
N VAL A 116 -4.95 -6.08 9.63
CA VAL A 116 -4.34 -6.89 10.68
C VAL A 116 -3.70 -6.01 11.74
N GLY A 117 -2.95 -4.98 11.31
CA GLY A 117 -2.32 -4.03 12.20
C GLY A 117 -3.32 -3.32 13.09
N ALA A 118 -4.40 -2.79 12.53
CA ALA A 118 -5.43 -2.10 13.29
C ALA A 118 -6.11 -3.00 14.33
N PHE A 119 -6.40 -4.25 13.97
CA PHE A 119 -6.98 -5.21 14.93
C PHE A 119 -6.00 -5.56 16.04
N LEU A 120 -4.71 -5.71 15.74
CA LEU A 120 -3.69 -5.99 16.75
C LEU A 120 -3.57 -4.90 17.81
N ILE A 121 -3.75 -3.63 17.45
CA ILE A 121 -3.72 -2.50 18.38
C ILE A 121 -5.10 -2.11 18.92
N GLY A 122 -6.13 -2.93 18.68
CA GLY A 122 -7.49 -2.70 19.17
C GLY A 122 -8.28 -1.60 18.47
N LYS A 123 -7.84 -1.11 17.30
CA LYS A 123 -8.51 -0.04 16.53
C LYS A 123 -9.52 -0.61 15.55
N LYS A 124 -10.56 -1.23 16.06
CA LYS A 124 -11.64 -1.82 15.26
C LYS A 124 -12.63 -0.75 14.79
N PRO A 125 -13.21 -0.87 13.58
CA PRO A 125 -14.32 -0.02 13.17
C PRO A 125 -15.53 -0.26 14.05
N THR A 126 -16.24 0.79 14.39
CA THR A 126 -17.52 0.74 15.13
C THR A 126 -18.63 1.26 14.21
N GLY A 127 -19.88 0.89 14.45
CA GLY A 127 -21.09 1.33 13.74
C GLY A 127 -20.89 2.33 12.59
N SER A 128 -20.95 3.62 12.91
CA SER A 128 -20.75 4.71 11.95
C SER A 128 -19.30 5.20 11.79
N LYS A 129 -18.36 4.73 12.64
CA LYS A 129 -16.97 5.24 12.69
C LYS A 129 -15.99 4.21 12.15
N ASP A 130 -15.25 4.62 11.12
CA ASP A 130 -14.14 3.87 10.55
C ASP A 130 -12.98 4.85 10.21
N PRO A 131 -12.29 5.38 11.24
CA PRO A 131 -11.29 6.43 11.06
C PRO A 131 -10.07 5.96 10.25
N TYR A 132 -9.82 4.66 10.18
CA TYR A 132 -8.68 4.07 9.47
C TYR A 132 -9.05 3.48 8.10
N GLY A 133 -10.30 3.61 7.67
CA GLY A 133 -10.77 3.11 6.38
C GLY A 133 -10.71 1.58 6.25
N LEU A 134 -10.86 0.83 7.35
CA LEU A 134 -10.73 -0.63 7.36
C LEU A 134 -11.81 -1.33 6.54
N ARG A 135 -13.04 -0.80 6.53
CA ARG A 135 -14.12 -1.32 5.68
C ARG A 135 -13.80 -1.17 4.20
N ARG A 136 -13.18 -0.04 3.83
CA ARG A 136 -12.72 0.21 2.47
C ARG A 136 -11.60 -0.76 2.11
N SER A 137 -10.65 -1.00 3.00
CA SER A 137 -9.58 -1.97 2.79
C SER A 137 -10.14 -3.39 2.64
N ALA A 138 -11.10 -3.79 3.46
CA ALA A 138 -11.75 -5.11 3.37
C ALA A 138 -12.53 -5.26 2.06
N LEU A 139 -13.31 -4.25 1.67
CA LEU A 139 -14.00 -4.23 0.38
C LEU A 139 -13.00 -4.35 -0.79
N GLY A 140 -11.91 -3.58 -0.73
CA GLY A 140 -10.85 -3.65 -1.73
C GLY A 140 -10.21 -5.02 -1.86
N LEU A 141 -9.94 -5.70 -0.74
CA LEU A 141 -9.44 -7.08 -0.75
C LEU A 141 -10.42 -8.02 -1.46
N SER A 142 -11.72 -7.94 -1.12
CA SER A 142 -12.74 -8.76 -1.73
C SER A 142 -12.84 -8.55 -3.24
N LEU A 143 -12.83 -7.29 -3.70
CA LEU A 143 -12.91 -6.94 -5.13
C LEU A 143 -11.68 -7.41 -5.90
N ILE A 144 -10.49 -7.28 -5.34
CA ILE A 144 -9.25 -7.74 -5.98
C ILE A 144 -9.24 -9.27 -6.08
N HIS A 145 -9.69 -9.96 -5.04
CA HIS A 145 -9.74 -11.43 -5.02
C HIS A 145 -10.70 -11.98 -6.10
N ILE A 146 -11.84 -11.35 -6.27
CA ILE A 146 -12.82 -11.72 -7.31
C ILE A 146 -12.28 -11.45 -8.70
#